data_91e34bace42826c11c02828b64bf7295
#
_entry.id   91e34bace42826c11c02828b64bf7295
#
_cell.length_a   1.000
_cell.length_b   1.000
_cell.length_c   1.000
_cell.angle_alpha   90.00
_cell.angle_beta   90.00
_cell.angle_gamma   90.00
#
_symmetry.space_group_name_H-M   'P 1'
#
loop_
_entity.id
_entity.type
_entity.pdbx_description
1 polymer ?
#
loop_
_entity_poly.entity_id
_entity_poly.type
_entity_poly.pdbx_seq_one_letter_code
_entity_poly.pdbx_strand_id
1 'polypeptide(L)'
;GLEDRSSRPHTFANQTAPDVEELVLAARRERRCGPDQLAPDVGVPARTITRILRRNGVPRLHDCDPLTGEVIRASKTTAVRYERDRPGELVHVDVKKLGRIPPGGGWRAHGRQMGSSSAKKKAGIGFDYVHSMVDDHTRIAYSEIHPDEQGDTCADFIDRAGKFFAGLGITIERVMTDNHWSYTKSTAVRAVIADLGATHKRIRPHCPWQNGKVERFNRTLQTEWAYRQVFESNDDRAAALPDFLHRYNHHRR
;
A
#
# COMPACT_ATOMS: atom_id res chain seq x y z
N GLY A 1 -13.00 23.63 44.60
CA GLY A 1 -13.35 23.24 43.24
C GLY A 1 -14.35 22.12 43.29
N LEU A 2 -15.53 22.32 42.74
CA LEU A 2 -16.54 21.27 42.54
C LEU A 2 -16.10 20.53 41.27
N GLU A 3 -15.30 19.46 41.44
CA GLU A 3 -15.08 18.51 40.37
C GLU A 3 -16.32 17.61 40.28
N ASP A 4 -16.91 17.57 39.10
CA ASP A 4 -18.07 16.75 38.79
C ASP A 4 -17.69 15.28 38.89
N ARG A 5 -18.20 14.57 39.91
CA ARG A 5 -17.91 13.15 40.09
C ARG A 5 -18.72 12.36 39.09
N SER A 6 -18.07 11.43 38.38
CA SER A 6 -18.72 10.51 37.46
C SER A 6 -19.91 9.82 38.15
N SER A 7 -21.09 9.94 37.57
CA SER A 7 -22.30 9.19 38.00
C SER A 7 -22.29 7.72 37.60
N ARG A 8 -21.18 7.23 37.04
CA ARG A 8 -21.03 5.86 36.59
C ARG A 8 -20.96 4.88 37.77
N PRO A 9 -21.81 3.87 37.86
CA PRO A 9 -21.74 2.91 38.96
C PRO A 9 -20.39 2.18 38.97
N HIS A 10 -19.85 1.94 40.15
CA HIS A 10 -18.60 1.19 40.34
C HIS A 10 -18.74 -0.31 40.04
N THR A 11 -19.95 -0.85 40.18
CA THR A 11 -20.26 -2.26 39.89
C THR A 11 -21.53 -2.35 39.05
N PHE A 12 -21.56 -3.28 38.11
CA PHE A 12 -22.72 -3.53 37.25
C PHE A 12 -23.28 -4.92 37.61
N ALA A 13 -24.54 -4.98 38.03
CA ALA A 13 -25.19 -6.21 38.47
C ALA A 13 -25.16 -7.36 37.45
N ASN A 14 -25.08 -7.02 36.15
CA ASN A 14 -25.03 -7.98 35.04
C ASN A 14 -23.67 -8.06 34.37
N GLN A 15 -22.59 -7.68 35.05
CA GLN A 15 -21.25 -7.82 34.51
C GLN A 15 -20.86 -9.30 34.50
N THR A 16 -20.29 -9.75 33.39
CA THR A 16 -19.71 -11.11 33.28
C THR A 16 -18.64 -11.28 34.33
N ALA A 17 -18.63 -12.45 35.01
CA ALA A 17 -17.65 -12.77 36.03
C ALA A 17 -16.23 -12.77 35.45
N PRO A 18 -15.22 -12.40 36.25
CA PRO A 18 -13.85 -12.24 35.75
C PRO A 18 -13.24 -13.53 35.18
N ASP A 19 -13.56 -14.67 35.74
CA ASP A 19 -13.14 -16.00 35.28
C ASP A 19 -13.67 -16.32 33.87
N VAL A 20 -14.93 -15.95 33.59
CA VAL A 20 -15.53 -16.10 32.26
C VAL A 20 -14.91 -15.11 31.25
N GLU A 21 -14.54 -13.91 31.69
CA GLU A 21 -13.82 -12.99 30.82
C GLU A 21 -12.45 -13.53 30.42
N GLU A 22 -11.72 -14.08 31.42
CA GLU A 22 -10.40 -14.68 31.18
C GLU A 22 -10.48 -15.90 30.26
N LEU A 23 -11.49 -16.76 30.43
CA LEU A 23 -11.76 -17.88 29.55
C LEU A 23 -11.97 -17.42 28.10
N VAL A 24 -12.77 -16.36 27.87
CA VAL A 24 -13.01 -15.79 26.54
C VAL A 24 -11.73 -15.22 25.94
N LEU A 25 -10.93 -14.51 26.73
CA LEU A 25 -9.67 -13.92 26.28
C LEU A 25 -8.63 -14.99 25.94
N ALA A 26 -8.54 -16.06 26.72
CA ALA A 26 -7.67 -17.19 26.47
C ALA A 26 -8.07 -17.92 25.17
N ALA A 27 -9.35 -18.29 25.05
CA ALA A 27 -9.89 -18.92 23.85
C ALA A 27 -9.67 -18.06 22.58
N ARG A 28 -9.81 -16.73 22.70
CA ARG A 28 -9.55 -15.80 21.57
C ARG A 28 -8.10 -15.81 21.16
N ARG A 29 -7.14 -15.82 22.09
CA ARG A 29 -5.71 -15.86 21.82
C ARG A 29 -5.29 -17.16 21.16
N GLU A 30 -5.79 -18.27 21.66
CA GLU A 30 -5.46 -19.60 21.15
C GLU A 30 -6.05 -19.88 19.78
N ARG A 31 -7.36 -19.69 19.64
CA ARG A 31 -8.10 -20.09 18.41
C ARG A 31 -8.13 -19.03 17.32
N ARG A 32 -7.85 -17.77 17.64
CA ARG A 32 -7.84 -16.64 16.69
C ARG A 32 -9.08 -16.59 15.78
N CYS A 33 -10.25 -16.86 16.33
CA CYS A 33 -11.51 -16.89 15.60
C CYS A 33 -12.52 -15.87 16.15
N GLY A 34 -13.62 -15.64 15.41
CA GLY A 34 -14.63 -14.65 15.73
C GLY A 34 -15.53 -15.04 16.89
N PRO A 35 -16.30 -14.07 17.47
CA PRO A 35 -17.21 -14.32 18.59
C PRO A 35 -18.21 -15.44 18.33
N ASP A 36 -18.74 -15.55 17.10
CA ASP A 36 -19.72 -16.59 16.74
C ASP A 36 -19.10 -17.99 16.78
N GLN A 37 -17.84 -18.12 16.43
CA GLN A 37 -17.11 -19.39 16.47
C GLN A 37 -16.64 -19.75 17.89
N LEU A 38 -16.39 -18.75 18.73
CA LEU A 38 -16.01 -18.96 20.14
C LEU A 38 -17.21 -19.31 21.03
N ALA A 39 -18.40 -18.82 20.67
CA ALA A 39 -19.58 -18.95 21.51
C ALA A 39 -19.91 -20.40 21.94
N PRO A 40 -19.88 -21.40 21.05
CA PRO A 40 -20.12 -22.80 21.43
C PRO A 40 -19.08 -23.35 22.41
N ASP A 41 -17.83 -22.93 22.29
CA ASP A 41 -16.72 -23.49 23.05
C ASP A 41 -16.65 -22.97 24.50
N VAL A 42 -16.96 -21.66 24.65
CA VAL A 42 -16.88 -21.00 25.97
C VAL A 42 -18.22 -20.89 26.67
N GLY A 43 -19.30 -21.36 26.04
CA GLY A 43 -20.66 -21.30 26.62
C GLY A 43 -21.21 -19.89 26.86
N VAL A 44 -20.66 -18.89 26.12
CA VAL A 44 -21.04 -17.47 26.28
C VAL A 44 -21.60 -16.95 24.96
N PRO A 45 -22.74 -16.22 24.98
CA PRO A 45 -23.30 -15.67 23.75
C PRO A 45 -22.33 -14.77 22.99
N ALA A 46 -22.28 -14.87 21.66
CA ALA A 46 -21.34 -14.12 20.80
C ALA A 46 -21.39 -12.60 21.03
N ARG A 47 -22.57 -12.05 21.33
CA ARG A 47 -22.74 -10.62 21.68
C ARG A 47 -22.00 -10.25 22.97
N THR A 48 -22.04 -11.15 23.96
CA THR A 48 -21.31 -10.95 25.23
C THR A 48 -19.79 -11.07 25.00
N ILE A 49 -19.34 -12.06 24.23
CA ILE A 49 -17.93 -12.20 23.82
C ILE A 49 -17.47 -10.91 23.12
N THR A 50 -18.24 -10.37 22.17
CA THR A 50 -17.91 -9.11 21.49
C THR A 50 -17.70 -7.96 22.46
N ARG A 51 -18.55 -7.85 23.50
CA ARG A 51 -18.42 -6.81 24.53
C ARG A 51 -17.18 -7.00 25.40
N ILE A 52 -16.88 -8.25 25.79
CA ILE A 52 -15.68 -8.60 26.56
C ILE A 52 -14.42 -8.23 25.77
N LEU A 53 -14.30 -8.69 24.53
CA LEU A 53 -13.16 -8.39 23.66
C LEU A 53 -12.96 -6.88 23.47
N ARG A 54 -14.04 -6.15 23.24
CA ARG A 54 -14.00 -4.68 23.09
C ARG A 54 -13.55 -3.95 24.34
N ARG A 55 -14.08 -4.37 25.52
CA ARG A 55 -13.73 -3.79 26.81
C ARG A 55 -12.27 -4.00 27.17
N ASN A 56 -11.74 -5.16 26.81
CA ASN A 56 -10.34 -5.53 27.04
C ASN A 56 -9.40 -5.08 25.92
N GLY A 57 -9.86 -4.23 24.96
CA GLY A 57 -9.01 -3.68 23.92
C GLY A 57 -8.47 -4.71 22.91
N VAL A 58 -9.08 -5.92 22.86
CA VAL A 58 -8.63 -6.96 21.94
C VAL A 58 -8.87 -6.53 20.48
N PRO A 59 -7.84 -6.55 19.63
CA PRO A 59 -7.95 -6.11 18.25
C PRO A 59 -8.90 -7.03 17.45
N ARG A 60 -9.48 -6.47 16.38
CA ARG A 60 -10.32 -7.24 15.47
C ARG A 60 -9.46 -8.19 14.64
N LEU A 61 -10.01 -9.34 14.23
CA LEU A 61 -9.26 -10.34 13.44
C LEU A 61 -8.70 -9.77 12.14
N HIS A 62 -9.44 -8.90 11.46
CA HIS A 62 -8.97 -8.29 10.21
C HIS A 62 -7.83 -7.27 10.41
N ASP A 63 -7.55 -6.88 11.65
CA ASP A 63 -6.43 -6.01 12.01
C ASP A 63 -5.20 -6.82 12.46
N CYS A 64 -5.29 -8.16 12.47
CA CYS A 64 -4.23 -9.04 12.93
C CYS A 64 -3.77 -9.99 11.82
N ASP A 65 -2.50 -10.34 11.86
CA ASP A 65 -1.95 -11.41 11.03
C ASP A 65 -2.58 -12.75 11.43
N PRO A 66 -3.17 -13.52 10.51
CA PRO A 66 -3.84 -14.77 10.83
C PRO A 66 -2.92 -15.84 11.44
N LEU A 67 -1.62 -15.83 11.09
CA LEU A 67 -0.65 -16.81 11.54
C LEU A 67 -0.05 -16.44 12.91
N THR A 68 0.35 -15.17 13.09
CA THR A 68 1.03 -14.73 14.31
C THR A 68 0.08 -14.13 15.35
N GLY A 69 -1.06 -13.57 14.91
CA GLY A 69 -1.99 -12.81 15.75
C GLY A 69 -1.51 -11.38 16.02
N GLU A 70 -0.37 -10.96 15.49
CA GLU A 70 0.15 -9.61 15.62
C GLU A 70 -0.74 -8.58 14.90
N VAL A 71 -0.85 -7.39 15.47
CA VAL A 71 -1.63 -6.30 14.86
C VAL A 71 -0.89 -5.78 13.63
N ILE A 72 -1.50 -5.94 12.46
CA ILE A 72 -0.94 -5.53 11.16
C ILE A 72 -1.37 -4.13 10.73
N ARG A 73 -2.40 -3.58 11.34
CA ARG A 73 -2.83 -2.20 11.09
C ARG A 73 -2.45 -1.32 12.26
N ALA A 74 -1.55 -0.38 12.01
CA ALA A 74 -1.33 0.69 12.95
C ALA A 74 -2.66 1.46 13.14
N SER A 75 -3.07 1.64 14.38
CA SER A 75 -4.14 2.57 14.71
C SER A 75 -3.76 3.97 14.19
N LYS A 76 -4.74 4.77 13.76
CA LYS A 76 -4.49 6.15 13.35
C LYS A 76 -3.79 6.98 14.44
N THR A 77 -3.95 6.59 15.70
CA THR A 77 -3.29 7.20 16.86
C THR A 77 -1.84 6.76 17.06
N THR A 78 -1.44 5.60 16.50
CA THR A 78 -0.07 5.07 16.59
C THR A 78 0.68 5.17 15.26
N ALA A 79 0.02 5.65 14.20
CA ALA A 79 0.65 5.86 12.91
C ALA A 79 1.66 7.01 13.01
N VAL A 80 2.92 6.69 13.20
CA VAL A 80 4.02 7.66 13.13
C VAL A 80 4.22 8.01 11.68
N ARG A 81 3.87 9.26 11.31
CA ARG A 81 4.27 9.82 10.02
C ARG A 81 5.77 10.06 10.07
N TYR A 82 6.53 9.35 9.23
CA TYR A 82 7.94 9.59 9.08
C TYR A 82 8.20 10.35 7.78
N GLU A 83 9.15 11.26 7.83
CA GLU A 83 9.76 11.90 6.67
C GLU A 83 11.26 11.86 6.88
N ARG A 84 12.01 11.64 5.80
CA ARG A 84 13.47 11.65 5.87
C ARG A 84 13.97 13.07 5.84
N ASP A 85 15.12 13.29 6.44
CA ASP A 85 15.66 14.63 6.65
C ASP A 85 16.41 15.16 5.42
N ARG A 86 16.83 14.26 4.52
CA ARG A 86 17.67 14.59 3.37
C ARG A 86 17.17 13.91 2.09
N PRO A 87 17.35 14.59 0.91
CA PRO A 87 17.12 13.95 -0.38
C PRO A 87 17.97 12.69 -0.54
N GLY A 88 17.40 11.64 -1.11
CA GLY A 88 18.09 10.37 -1.39
C GLY A 88 18.28 9.44 -0.19
N GLU A 89 18.02 9.90 1.04
CA GLU A 89 18.12 9.02 2.22
C GLU A 89 17.23 7.78 2.08
N LEU A 90 16.08 7.93 1.44
CA LEU A 90 15.15 6.85 1.14
C LEU A 90 14.36 7.16 -0.13
N VAL A 91 14.41 6.27 -1.10
CA VAL A 91 13.50 6.30 -2.24
C VAL A 91 12.54 5.11 -2.18
N HIS A 92 11.31 5.35 -2.62
CA HIS A 92 10.23 4.35 -2.68
C HIS A 92 10.01 3.90 -4.11
N VAL A 93 10.00 2.60 -4.34
CA VAL A 93 9.77 2.00 -5.67
C VAL A 93 8.51 1.16 -5.65
N ASP A 94 7.70 1.29 -6.70
CA ASP A 94 6.50 0.49 -6.92
C ASP A 94 6.14 0.44 -8.40
N VAL A 95 5.32 -0.56 -8.77
CA VAL A 95 4.81 -0.74 -10.13
C VAL A 95 3.29 -0.60 -10.13
N LYS A 96 2.79 0.31 -10.96
CA LYS A 96 1.36 0.50 -11.17
C LYS A 96 0.90 -0.11 -12.48
N LYS A 97 0.08 -1.14 -12.38
CA LYS A 97 -0.52 -1.80 -13.54
C LYS A 97 -1.71 -1.00 -14.07
N LEU A 98 -1.65 -0.63 -15.33
CA LEU A 98 -2.71 0.11 -16.04
C LEU A 98 -3.20 -0.69 -17.25
N GLY A 99 -4.51 -0.82 -17.41
CA GLY A 99 -5.08 -1.40 -18.62
C GLY A 99 -4.70 -0.57 -19.84
N ARG A 100 -4.28 -1.24 -20.93
CA ARG A 100 -4.02 -0.60 -22.21
C ARG A 100 -5.28 -0.01 -22.81
N ILE A 101 -5.11 1.05 -23.59
CA ILE A 101 -6.18 1.71 -24.33
C ILE A 101 -6.15 1.15 -25.78
N PRO A 102 -7.26 0.57 -26.27
CA PRO A 102 -7.32 0.12 -27.64
C PRO A 102 -7.26 1.32 -28.62
N PRO A 103 -6.85 1.09 -29.86
CA PRO A 103 -6.96 2.09 -30.93
C PRO A 103 -8.40 2.63 -31.04
N GLY A 104 -8.54 3.95 -31.16
CA GLY A 104 -9.83 4.64 -31.17
C GLY A 104 -10.44 4.88 -29.80
N GLY A 105 -9.69 4.60 -28.71
CA GLY A 105 -10.13 4.84 -27.35
C GLY A 105 -10.75 3.63 -26.66
N GLY A 106 -10.92 3.73 -25.35
CA GLY A 106 -11.49 2.69 -24.50
C GLY A 106 -12.90 3.02 -24.02
N TRP A 107 -13.34 2.36 -22.94
CA TRP A 107 -14.65 2.58 -22.35
C TRP A 107 -14.95 4.05 -21.96
N ARG A 108 -13.92 4.86 -21.75
CA ARG A 108 -14.07 6.30 -21.46
C ARG A 108 -14.47 7.11 -22.71
N ALA A 109 -14.08 6.64 -23.89
CA ALA A 109 -14.47 7.25 -25.16
C ALA A 109 -15.86 6.75 -25.62
N HIS A 110 -16.16 5.47 -25.44
CA HIS A 110 -17.30 4.79 -26.05
C HIS A 110 -18.34 4.24 -25.04
N GLY A 111 -18.17 4.53 -23.73
CA GLY A 111 -19.07 4.03 -22.68
C GLY A 111 -18.70 2.64 -22.15
N ARG A 112 -19.30 2.30 -20.99
CA ARG A 112 -18.95 1.09 -20.23
C ARG A 112 -19.25 -0.23 -20.94
N GLN A 113 -20.20 -0.27 -21.84
CA GLN A 113 -20.56 -1.49 -22.55
C GLN A 113 -19.43 -2.02 -23.46
N MET A 114 -18.64 -1.12 -24.06
CA MET A 114 -17.44 -1.47 -24.84
C MET A 114 -16.25 -1.90 -23.97
N GLY A 115 -16.32 -1.67 -22.68
CA GLY A 115 -15.22 -1.89 -21.72
C GLY A 115 -15.33 -3.16 -20.89
N SER A 116 -16.23 -4.10 -21.20
CA SER A 116 -16.38 -5.34 -20.43
C SER A 116 -15.07 -6.13 -20.40
N SER A 117 -14.79 -6.78 -19.28
CA SER A 117 -13.57 -7.60 -19.12
C SER A 117 -13.48 -8.71 -20.18
N SER A 118 -14.62 -9.24 -20.62
CA SER A 118 -14.72 -10.24 -21.68
C SER A 118 -14.32 -9.66 -23.05
N ALA A 119 -14.77 -8.44 -23.40
CA ALA A 119 -14.39 -7.80 -24.65
C ALA A 119 -12.90 -7.47 -24.68
N LYS A 120 -12.32 -6.98 -23.57
CA LYS A 120 -10.88 -6.71 -23.45
C LYS A 120 -10.05 -7.98 -23.58
N LYS A 121 -10.47 -9.08 -22.96
CA LYS A 121 -9.80 -10.37 -23.04
C LYS A 121 -9.85 -10.95 -24.46
N LYS A 122 -10.99 -10.80 -25.13
CA LYS A 122 -11.18 -11.24 -26.52
C LYS A 122 -10.36 -10.41 -27.53
N ALA A 123 -10.14 -9.11 -27.24
CA ALA A 123 -9.32 -8.21 -28.06
C ALA A 123 -7.81 -8.31 -27.78
N GLY A 124 -7.37 -9.18 -26.89
CA GLY A 124 -5.93 -9.31 -26.53
C GLY A 124 -5.33 -8.06 -25.89
N ILE A 125 -6.16 -7.15 -25.38
CA ILE A 125 -5.69 -5.89 -24.77
C ILE A 125 -5.07 -6.22 -23.42
N GLY A 126 -3.76 -6.00 -23.30
CA GLY A 126 -2.97 -6.26 -22.12
C GLY A 126 -2.91 -5.08 -21.15
N PHE A 127 -1.82 -5.02 -20.44
CA PHE A 127 -1.55 -3.98 -19.45
C PHE A 127 -0.21 -3.30 -19.76
N ASP A 128 -0.10 -2.05 -19.36
CA ASP A 128 1.17 -1.36 -19.16
C ASP A 128 1.53 -1.40 -17.69
N TYR A 129 2.82 -1.43 -17.42
CA TYR A 129 3.38 -1.42 -16.08
C TYR A 129 4.15 -0.12 -15.91
N VAL A 130 3.61 0.79 -15.12
CA VAL A 130 4.27 2.06 -14.82
C VAL A 130 5.14 1.86 -13.60
N HIS A 131 6.44 1.80 -13.82
CA HIS A 131 7.43 1.76 -12.76
C HIS A 131 7.67 3.16 -12.26
N SER A 132 7.69 3.36 -10.95
CA SER A 132 7.87 4.66 -10.33
C SER A 132 8.85 4.61 -9.18
N MET A 133 9.74 5.60 -9.09
CA MET A 133 10.61 5.85 -7.97
C MET A 133 10.34 7.26 -7.44
N VAL A 134 10.16 7.38 -6.12
CA VAL A 134 9.81 8.65 -5.46
C VAL A 134 10.74 8.86 -4.27
N ASP A 135 11.42 9.99 -4.22
CA ASP A 135 12.22 10.36 -3.04
C ASP A 135 11.33 10.72 -1.85
N ASP A 136 11.66 10.19 -0.67
CA ASP A 136 10.87 10.40 0.54
C ASP A 136 10.88 11.85 1.01
N HIS A 137 11.99 12.57 0.86
CA HIS A 137 12.14 13.95 1.32
C HIS A 137 11.55 14.95 0.33
N THR A 138 12.05 14.97 -0.90
CA THR A 138 11.67 15.98 -1.92
C THR A 138 10.34 15.70 -2.59
N ARG A 139 9.89 14.45 -2.61
CA ARG A 139 8.76 13.94 -3.41
C ARG A 139 9.02 13.94 -4.92
N ILE A 140 10.22 14.26 -5.36
CA ILE A 140 10.59 14.14 -6.78
C ILE A 140 10.35 12.70 -7.22
N ALA A 141 9.74 12.56 -8.38
CA ALA A 141 9.37 11.26 -8.94
C ALA A 141 9.98 11.05 -10.32
N TYR A 142 10.39 9.83 -10.58
CA TYR A 142 10.76 9.34 -11.89
C TYR A 142 9.88 8.16 -12.25
N SER A 143 9.38 8.09 -13.48
CA SER A 143 8.51 6.99 -13.92
C SER A 143 8.73 6.63 -15.38
N GLU A 144 8.60 5.34 -15.68
CA GLU A 144 8.65 4.77 -17.02
C GLU A 144 7.51 3.77 -17.24
N ILE A 145 7.13 3.58 -18.48
CA ILE A 145 6.14 2.57 -18.88
C ILE A 145 6.90 1.38 -19.48
N HIS A 146 6.62 0.20 -18.94
CA HIS A 146 7.22 -1.06 -19.39
C HIS A 146 6.14 -2.11 -19.75
N PRO A 147 6.50 -3.13 -20.52
CA PRO A 147 5.57 -4.19 -20.89
C PRO A 147 5.29 -5.18 -19.75
N ASP A 148 6.13 -5.20 -18.73
CA ASP A 148 6.06 -6.14 -17.61
C ASP A 148 6.66 -5.57 -16.31
N GLU A 149 6.65 -6.38 -15.26
CA GLU A 149 7.24 -6.12 -13.93
C GLU A 149 8.25 -7.22 -13.55
N GLN A 150 8.96 -7.78 -14.55
CA GLN A 150 9.97 -8.82 -14.29
C GLN A 150 11.21 -8.23 -13.62
N GLY A 151 12.03 -9.11 -13.02
CA GLY A 151 13.19 -8.69 -12.25
C GLY A 151 14.19 -7.86 -13.04
N ASP A 152 14.48 -8.25 -14.29
CA ASP A 152 15.42 -7.55 -15.17
C ASP A 152 14.86 -6.17 -15.58
N THR A 153 13.56 -6.10 -15.92
CA THR A 153 12.87 -4.83 -16.21
C THR A 153 12.90 -3.88 -15.00
N CYS A 154 12.67 -4.42 -13.79
CA CYS A 154 12.77 -3.66 -12.56
C CYS A 154 14.20 -3.16 -12.30
N ALA A 155 15.23 -3.99 -12.58
CA ALA A 155 16.63 -3.61 -12.43
C ALA A 155 17.01 -2.48 -13.38
N ASP A 156 16.69 -2.61 -14.66
CA ASP A 156 16.95 -1.59 -15.68
C ASP A 156 16.26 -0.26 -15.33
N PHE A 157 15.02 -0.32 -14.84
CA PHE A 157 14.32 0.87 -14.36
C PHE A 157 15.04 1.53 -13.18
N ILE A 158 15.46 0.75 -12.17
CA ILE A 158 16.17 1.27 -10.98
C ILE A 158 17.49 1.93 -11.38
N ASP A 159 18.24 1.35 -12.33
CA ASP A 159 19.47 1.95 -12.85
C ASP A 159 19.23 3.32 -13.49
N ARG A 160 18.24 3.41 -14.40
CA ARG A 160 17.92 4.68 -15.05
C ARG A 160 17.36 5.72 -14.06
N ALA A 161 16.52 5.30 -13.12
CA ALA A 161 16.04 6.16 -12.05
C ALA A 161 17.20 6.66 -11.17
N GLY A 162 18.16 5.80 -10.84
CA GLY A 162 19.36 6.19 -10.11
C GLY A 162 20.18 7.26 -10.84
N LYS A 163 20.36 7.10 -12.16
CA LYS A 163 21.02 8.11 -13.01
C LYS A 163 20.27 9.43 -13.05
N PHE A 164 18.93 9.37 -13.10
CA PHE A 164 18.09 10.57 -13.05
C PHE A 164 18.29 11.34 -11.72
N PHE A 165 18.23 10.66 -10.58
CA PHE A 165 18.44 11.29 -9.27
C PHE A 165 19.89 11.80 -9.12
N ALA A 166 20.89 11.06 -9.59
CA ALA A 166 22.28 11.50 -9.60
C ALA A 166 22.46 12.79 -10.43
N GLY A 167 21.76 12.91 -11.57
CA GLY A 167 21.74 14.13 -12.38
C GLY A 167 21.15 15.35 -11.67
N LEU A 168 20.36 15.13 -10.63
CA LEU A 168 19.84 16.19 -9.74
C LEU A 168 20.72 16.43 -8.51
N GLY A 169 21.90 15.77 -8.43
CA GLY A 169 22.78 15.83 -7.26
C GLY A 169 22.27 15.03 -6.04
N ILE A 170 21.32 14.12 -6.25
CA ILE A 170 20.73 13.30 -5.18
C ILE A 170 21.38 11.91 -5.21
N THR A 171 22.13 11.57 -4.16
CA THR A 171 22.70 10.23 -3.96
C THR A 171 21.72 9.36 -3.20
N ILE A 172 21.34 8.21 -3.78
CA ILE A 172 20.39 7.27 -3.16
C ILE A 172 21.13 6.40 -2.13
N GLU A 173 20.70 6.47 -0.87
CA GLU A 173 21.25 5.66 0.22
C GLU A 173 20.43 4.37 0.45
N ARG A 174 19.12 4.44 0.27
CA ARG A 174 18.21 3.31 0.52
C ARG A 174 17.09 3.26 -0.53
N VAL A 175 16.82 2.07 -1.02
CA VAL A 175 15.71 1.78 -1.94
C VAL A 175 14.69 0.93 -1.21
N MET A 176 13.47 1.44 -1.04
CA MET A 176 12.35 0.69 -0.43
C MET A 176 11.43 0.14 -1.51
N THR A 177 11.14 -1.16 -1.41
CA THR A 177 10.18 -1.85 -2.29
C THR A 177 9.14 -2.60 -1.44
N ASP A 178 8.09 -3.03 -2.09
CA ASP A 178 7.22 -4.07 -1.53
C ASP A 178 7.93 -5.45 -1.50
N ASN A 179 7.17 -6.49 -1.12
CA ASN A 179 7.68 -7.86 -1.06
C ASN A 179 7.43 -8.65 -2.35
N HIS A 180 7.16 -7.98 -3.47
CA HIS A 180 6.95 -8.68 -4.74
C HIS A 180 8.19 -9.46 -5.14
N TRP A 181 7.99 -10.64 -5.75
CA TRP A 181 9.07 -11.55 -6.09
C TRP A 181 10.10 -10.94 -7.06
N SER A 182 9.68 -10.04 -7.95
CA SER A 182 10.57 -9.31 -8.86
C SER A 182 11.66 -8.52 -8.15
N TYR A 183 11.38 -8.00 -6.95
CA TYR A 183 12.38 -7.32 -6.12
C TYR A 183 13.11 -8.26 -5.18
N THR A 184 12.41 -9.24 -4.61
CA THR A 184 12.97 -10.08 -3.54
C THR A 184 13.83 -11.23 -4.05
N LYS A 185 13.55 -11.74 -5.25
CA LYS A 185 14.24 -12.90 -5.84
C LYS A 185 15.22 -12.53 -6.95
N SER A 186 15.10 -11.36 -7.58
CA SER A 186 15.97 -10.95 -8.68
C SER A 186 17.39 -10.68 -8.20
N THR A 187 18.33 -11.32 -8.84
CA THR A 187 19.78 -11.05 -8.69
C THR A 187 20.15 -9.73 -9.35
N ALA A 188 19.53 -9.40 -10.49
CA ALA A 188 19.76 -8.15 -11.21
C ALA A 188 19.36 -6.93 -10.36
N VAL A 189 18.18 -6.96 -9.72
CA VAL A 189 17.76 -5.88 -8.82
C VAL A 189 18.74 -5.70 -7.65
N ARG A 190 19.23 -6.81 -7.06
CA ARG A 190 20.21 -6.71 -5.99
C ARG A 190 21.54 -6.12 -6.46
N ALA A 191 22.00 -6.51 -7.64
CA ALA A 191 23.23 -5.99 -8.22
C ALA A 191 23.13 -4.48 -8.46
N VAL A 192 22.07 -4.03 -9.15
CA VAL A 192 21.87 -2.60 -9.44
C VAL A 192 21.77 -1.75 -8.17
N ILE A 193 21.06 -2.21 -7.13
CA ILE A 193 20.99 -1.47 -5.87
C ILE A 193 22.37 -1.40 -5.19
N ALA A 194 23.17 -2.46 -5.28
CA ALA A 194 24.54 -2.46 -4.77
C ALA A 194 25.45 -1.53 -5.58
N ASP A 195 25.33 -1.49 -6.90
CA ASP A 195 26.08 -0.61 -7.80
C ASP A 195 25.77 0.88 -7.53
N LEU A 196 24.53 1.19 -7.12
CA LEU A 196 24.15 2.53 -6.63
C LEU A 196 24.76 2.87 -5.26
N GLY A 197 25.45 1.93 -4.60
CA GLY A 197 25.93 2.08 -3.23
C GLY A 197 24.79 2.10 -2.18
N ALA A 198 23.59 1.70 -2.58
CA ALA A 198 22.39 1.80 -1.77
C ALA A 198 22.06 0.50 -1.01
N THR A 199 21.27 0.63 0.05
CA THR A 199 20.76 -0.52 0.80
C THR A 199 19.31 -0.83 0.39
N HIS A 200 19.04 -2.07 0.02
CA HIS A 200 17.68 -2.52 -0.25
C HIS A 200 16.88 -2.66 1.06
N LYS A 201 15.78 -1.97 1.17
CA LYS A 201 14.79 -2.07 2.26
C LYS A 201 13.50 -2.64 1.71
N ARG A 202 12.92 -3.59 2.44
CA ARG A 202 11.59 -4.13 2.12
C ARG A 202 10.60 -3.69 3.18
N ILE A 203 9.37 -3.45 2.78
CA ILE A 203 8.28 -3.25 3.75
C ILE A 203 8.11 -4.51 4.60
N ARG A 204 7.66 -4.33 5.84
CA ARG A 204 7.25 -5.48 6.66
C ARG A 204 6.03 -6.15 6.02
N PRO A 205 5.88 -7.48 6.14
CA PRO A 205 4.67 -8.15 5.71
C PRO A 205 3.42 -7.45 6.27
N HIS A 206 2.39 -7.32 5.45
CA HIS A 206 1.13 -6.65 5.80
C HIS A 206 1.24 -5.17 6.22
N CYS A 207 2.36 -4.51 5.90
CA CYS A 207 2.58 -3.10 6.22
C CYS A 207 2.71 -2.21 4.95
N PRO A 208 1.70 -2.18 4.04
CA PRO A 208 1.79 -1.42 2.78
C PRO A 208 2.01 0.07 3.02
N TRP A 209 1.51 0.62 4.11
CA TRP A 209 1.70 2.05 4.45
C TRP A 209 3.18 2.48 4.54
N GLN A 210 4.12 1.54 4.71
CA GLN A 210 5.55 1.84 4.71
C GLN A 210 6.01 2.31 3.32
N ASN A 211 5.35 1.86 2.23
CA ASN A 211 5.60 2.34 0.87
C ASN A 211 4.63 3.47 0.45
N GLY A 212 3.97 4.10 1.41
CA GLY A 212 2.88 5.05 1.21
C GLY A 212 3.21 6.28 0.34
N LYS A 213 4.50 6.65 0.19
CA LYS A 213 4.91 7.79 -0.64
C LYS A 213 4.69 7.49 -2.13
N VAL A 214 5.18 6.35 -2.62
CA VAL A 214 4.97 5.95 -4.01
C VAL A 214 3.52 5.52 -4.25
N GLU A 215 2.83 4.92 -3.28
CA GLU A 215 1.40 4.63 -3.40
C GLU A 215 0.59 5.92 -3.58
N ARG A 216 0.91 6.97 -2.80
CA ARG A 216 0.30 8.29 -2.95
C ARG A 216 0.61 8.90 -4.31
N PHE A 217 1.85 8.78 -4.78
CA PHE A 217 2.25 9.22 -6.11
C PHE A 217 1.47 8.47 -7.19
N ASN A 218 1.38 7.14 -7.12
CA ASN A 218 0.63 6.32 -8.07
C ASN A 218 -0.86 6.72 -8.13
N ARG A 219 -1.45 7.11 -7.00
CA ARG A 219 -2.81 7.67 -6.99
C ARG A 219 -2.89 9.00 -7.75
N THR A 220 -1.92 9.88 -7.55
CA THR A 220 -1.81 11.15 -8.27
C THR A 220 -1.61 10.93 -9.76
N LEU A 221 -0.69 10.03 -10.13
CA LEU A 221 -0.42 9.62 -11.50
C LEU A 221 -1.70 9.12 -12.21
N GLN A 222 -2.52 8.32 -11.51
CA GLN A 222 -3.79 7.87 -12.07
C GLN A 222 -4.78 9.01 -12.29
N THR A 223 -4.91 9.93 -11.34
CA THR A 223 -5.93 10.99 -11.38
C THR A 223 -5.52 12.17 -12.25
N GLU A 224 -4.24 12.52 -12.29
CA GLU A 224 -3.75 13.72 -12.95
C GLU A 224 -3.10 13.45 -14.31
N TRP A 225 -2.86 12.18 -14.66
CA TRP A 225 -2.34 11.77 -15.96
C TRP A 225 -3.18 10.65 -16.58
N ALA A 226 -3.11 9.41 -16.05
CA ALA A 226 -3.60 8.23 -16.75
C ALA A 226 -5.11 8.26 -17.06
N TYR A 227 -5.90 8.96 -16.23
CA TYR A 227 -7.36 9.05 -16.34
C TYR A 227 -7.91 10.47 -16.32
N ARG A 228 -7.05 11.47 -16.47
CA ARG A 228 -7.45 12.88 -16.47
C ARG A 228 -8.29 13.25 -17.68
N GLN A 229 -7.98 12.67 -18.84
CA GLN A 229 -8.65 12.91 -20.11
C GLN A 229 -8.95 11.60 -20.83
N VAL A 230 -9.74 11.68 -21.87
CA VAL A 230 -9.97 10.57 -22.79
C VAL A 230 -8.81 10.53 -23.78
N PHE A 231 -8.03 9.44 -23.75
CA PHE A 231 -7.00 9.17 -24.75
C PHE A 231 -7.56 8.26 -25.84
N GLU A 232 -7.21 8.54 -27.07
CA GLU A 232 -7.65 7.76 -28.23
C GLU A 232 -6.79 6.51 -28.45
N SER A 233 -5.57 6.52 -27.91
CA SER A 233 -4.64 5.38 -28.00
C SER A 233 -3.81 5.24 -26.73
N ASN A 234 -3.12 4.12 -26.63
CA ASN A 234 -2.14 3.90 -25.57
C ASN A 234 -0.91 4.77 -25.71
N ASP A 235 -0.52 5.03 -26.97
CA ASP A 235 0.64 5.86 -27.32
C ASP A 235 0.41 7.33 -26.95
N ASP A 236 -0.80 7.85 -27.16
CA ASP A 236 -1.16 9.21 -26.75
C ASP A 236 -1.06 9.37 -25.22
N ARG A 237 -1.52 8.35 -24.47
CA ARG A 237 -1.36 8.36 -23.02
C ARG A 237 0.11 8.32 -22.63
N ALA A 238 0.91 7.49 -23.28
CA ALA A 238 2.34 7.37 -23.01
C ALA A 238 3.07 8.69 -23.31
N ALA A 239 2.78 9.32 -24.45
CA ALA A 239 3.35 10.60 -24.86
C ALA A 239 3.07 11.75 -23.86
N ALA A 240 1.97 11.67 -23.13
CA ALA A 240 1.62 12.69 -22.12
C ALA A 240 2.31 12.48 -20.75
N LEU A 241 3.05 11.38 -20.55
CA LEU A 241 3.71 11.09 -19.25
C LEU A 241 4.83 12.08 -18.92
N PRO A 242 5.73 12.46 -19.85
CA PRO A 242 6.81 13.41 -19.55
C PRO A 242 6.29 14.78 -19.08
N ASP A 243 5.26 15.30 -19.70
CA ASP A 243 4.64 16.58 -19.30
C ASP A 243 4.00 16.51 -17.91
N PHE A 244 3.39 15.38 -17.59
CA PHE A 244 2.87 15.16 -16.24
C PHE A 244 4.00 15.14 -15.21
N LEU A 245 5.08 14.39 -15.46
CA LEU A 245 6.23 14.30 -14.55
C LEU A 245 6.90 15.67 -14.38
N HIS A 246 7.07 16.43 -15.47
CA HIS A 246 7.60 17.79 -15.39
C HIS A 246 6.74 18.68 -14.47
N ARG A 247 5.42 18.70 -14.69
CA ARG A 247 4.51 19.48 -13.83
C ARG A 247 4.54 18.99 -12.39
N TYR A 248 4.56 17.67 -12.18
CA TYR A 248 4.60 17.07 -10.85
C TYR A 248 5.85 17.48 -10.08
N ASN A 249 7.02 17.42 -10.73
CA ASN A 249 8.31 17.68 -10.09
C ASN A 249 8.60 19.17 -9.88
N HIS A 250 8.11 20.06 -10.76
CA HIS A 250 8.53 21.46 -10.77
C HIS A 250 7.43 22.46 -10.43
N HIS A 251 6.15 22.10 -10.58
CA HIS A 251 5.05 23.06 -10.46
C HIS A 251 4.01 22.68 -9.39
N ARG A 252 4.21 21.58 -8.66
CA ARG A 252 3.31 21.17 -7.60
C ARG A 252 3.71 21.82 -6.28
N ARG A 253 2.74 22.47 -5.63
CA ARG A 253 2.87 23.05 -4.27
C ARG A 253 2.53 22.01 -3.22
#